data_7da5f39f3f6ca95b9383ed6dec732bb0
#
_entry.id   7da5f39f3f6ca95b9383ed6dec732bb0
#
_cell.length_a   1.000
_cell.length_b   1.000
_cell.length_c   1.000
_cell.angle_alpha   90.00
_cell.angle_beta   90.00
_cell.angle_gamma   90.00
#
_symmetry.space_group_name_H-M   'P 1'
#
loop_
_entity.id
_entity.type
_entity.pdbx_description
1 polymer ?
#
loop_
_entity_poly.entity_id
_entity_poly.type
_entity_poly.pdbx_seq_one_letter_code
_entity_poly.pdbx_strand_id
1 'polypeptide(L)'
;MKKTIVLGADFQYRDQVMTTIKSIVSHNQHLTIYIINTDFPVEWFNILNHSLEQFDCRVKNIPISSDVFEGIPTLSHISVAGFFRWFIPIHLEEEIVLYLDSDVIVRGSLDPLFDINLEENLLGAVADHFSTLYYGDTAPVSFNSGVMLINNSLWKKEEIYNSLMRIADKGSAVGVGDQEYLNILTQNRWIDIGKQYNVQIGQDVNINAYGRPDLYHFYDDCEPVIVHYNSQDKPWNKYSQSRYRSEWWYYFGLEWSVIYAQQQKNLNRLTGKTLNLFTLTASDTLEHIEVLAKALPDYQFHIAARSDISEKLANLETYSNIKVYKLVINPILEELIRNCDVYLDINHSYEVEGILDKIKEENKPILAFDSTAHTTKNIEVISETMPELMVKRIREVGPLR
;
A
#
# COMPACT_ATOMS: atom_id res chain seq x y z
N MET A 1 2.18 -16.82 -1.70
CA MET A 1 1.85 -16.66 -3.14
C MET A 1 1.93 -15.18 -3.49
N LYS A 2 2.42 -14.81 -4.68
CA LYS A 2 2.42 -13.42 -5.13
C LYS A 2 0.97 -13.03 -5.45
N LYS A 3 0.47 -11.95 -4.87
CA LYS A 3 -0.93 -11.51 -5.03
C LYS A 3 -1.09 -10.85 -6.39
N THR A 4 -2.18 -11.15 -7.07
CA THR A 4 -2.44 -10.69 -8.44
C THR A 4 -3.64 -9.76 -8.50
N ILE A 5 -3.41 -8.57 -9.06
CA ILE A 5 -4.44 -7.55 -9.31
C ILE A 5 -4.56 -7.36 -10.83
N VAL A 6 -5.77 -7.13 -11.31
CA VAL A 6 -6.04 -6.80 -12.71
C VAL A 6 -6.78 -5.49 -12.81
N LEU A 7 -6.34 -4.63 -13.70
CA LEU A 7 -7.00 -3.40 -14.11
C LEU A 7 -7.38 -3.49 -15.59
N GLY A 8 -8.47 -2.86 -15.98
CA GLY A 8 -8.87 -2.70 -17.37
C GLY A 8 -8.95 -1.22 -17.74
N ALA A 9 -8.25 -0.79 -18.80
CA ALA A 9 -8.30 0.60 -19.24
C ALA A 9 -7.81 0.78 -20.69
N ASP A 10 -8.24 1.86 -21.35
CA ASP A 10 -7.57 2.43 -22.50
C ASP A 10 -6.54 3.50 -22.08
N PHE A 11 -5.69 3.94 -22.99
CA PHE A 11 -4.60 4.89 -22.68
C PHE A 11 -5.12 6.29 -22.31
N GLN A 12 -6.34 6.63 -22.61
CA GLN A 12 -6.94 7.90 -22.17
C GLN A 12 -7.11 7.91 -20.64
N TYR A 13 -7.27 6.74 -20.03
CA TYR A 13 -7.37 6.54 -18.57
C TYR A 13 -6.02 6.30 -17.86
N ARG A 14 -4.87 6.52 -18.54
CA ARG A 14 -3.53 6.26 -17.97
C ARG A 14 -3.26 6.97 -16.64
N ASP A 15 -3.79 8.19 -16.47
CA ASP A 15 -3.58 8.98 -15.27
C ASP A 15 -4.41 8.42 -14.08
N GLN A 16 -5.60 7.91 -14.37
CA GLN A 16 -6.45 7.21 -13.42
C GLN A 16 -5.82 5.87 -13.01
N VAL A 17 -5.40 5.07 -13.99
CA VAL A 17 -4.65 3.82 -13.76
C VAL A 17 -3.42 4.07 -12.89
N MET A 18 -2.63 5.11 -13.20
CA MET A 18 -1.46 5.49 -12.41
C MET A 18 -1.83 5.86 -10.98
N THR A 19 -2.91 6.61 -10.78
CA THR A 19 -3.41 7.00 -9.45
C THR A 19 -3.85 5.79 -8.64
N THR A 20 -4.60 4.88 -9.27
CA THR A 20 -5.00 3.61 -8.67
C THR A 20 -3.78 2.78 -8.26
N ILE A 21 -2.78 2.62 -9.14
CA ILE A 21 -1.54 1.87 -8.83
C ILE A 21 -0.77 2.52 -7.68
N LYS A 22 -0.61 3.85 -7.67
CA LYS A 22 0.02 4.57 -6.56
C LYS A 22 -0.70 4.34 -5.23
N SER A 23 -2.03 4.37 -5.22
CA SER A 23 -2.82 4.09 -4.04
C SER A 23 -2.67 2.64 -3.56
N ILE A 24 -2.68 1.66 -4.48
CA ILE A 24 -2.43 0.24 -4.17
C ILE A 24 -1.04 0.08 -3.53
N VAL A 25 0.00 0.57 -4.20
CA VAL A 25 1.40 0.41 -3.77
C VAL A 25 1.70 1.21 -2.51
N SER A 26 0.95 2.26 -2.18
CA SER A 26 1.09 2.97 -0.91
C SER A 26 0.82 2.09 0.32
N HIS A 27 0.03 1.04 0.18
CA HIS A 27 -0.42 0.17 1.28
C HIS A 27 -0.07 -1.30 1.10
N ASN A 28 0.43 -1.69 -0.07
CA ASN A 28 0.64 -3.10 -0.42
C ASN A 28 1.98 -3.29 -1.15
N GLN A 29 2.60 -4.45 -0.97
CA GLN A 29 3.86 -4.85 -1.61
C GLN A 29 3.75 -6.27 -2.18
N HIS A 30 4.79 -6.70 -2.91
CA HIS A 30 4.90 -8.05 -3.46
C HIS A 30 3.76 -8.41 -4.42
N LEU A 31 3.36 -7.46 -5.29
CA LEU A 31 2.22 -7.59 -6.18
C LEU A 31 2.65 -7.83 -7.64
N THR A 32 1.82 -8.58 -8.36
CA THR A 32 1.77 -8.52 -9.82
C THR A 32 0.47 -7.84 -10.24
N ILE A 33 0.56 -6.75 -10.99
CA ILE A 33 -0.58 -6.01 -11.52
C ILE A 33 -0.63 -6.22 -13.04
N TYR A 34 -1.73 -6.72 -13.55
CA TYR A 34 -1.96 -6.85 -14.98
C TYR A 34 -2.84 -5.70 -15.46
N ILE A 35 -2.52 -5.15 -16.63
CA ILE A 35 -3.38 -4.16 -17.29
C ILE A 35 -3.85 -4.76 -18.61
N ILE A 36 -5.15 -5.06 -18.68
CA ILE A 36 -5.81 -5.46 -19.92
C ILE A 36 -6.19 -4.17 -20.66
N ASN A 37 -5.68 -4.02 -21.87
CA ASN A 37 -5.80 -2.78 -22.61
C ASN A 37 -5.74 -2.98 -24.13
N THR A 38 -6.07 -1.91 -24.89
CA THR A 38 -6.01 -1.92 -26.34
C THR A 38 -4.87 -1.09 -26.94
N ASP A 39 -4.28 -0.15 -26.19
CA ASP A 39 -3.46 0.92 -26.78
C ASP A 39 -2.37 1.51 -25.87
N PHE A 40 -2.08 0.89 -24.73
CA PHE A 40 -0.98 1.34 -23.89
C PHE A 40 0.37 1.06 -24.56
N PRO A 41 1.27 2.08 -24.70
CA PRO A 41 2.58 1.88 -25.28
C PRO A 41 3.49 1.08 -24.31
N VAL A 42 4.36 0.25 -24.86
CA VAL A 42 5.28 -0.60 -24.06
C VAL A 42 6.22 0.22 -23.19
N GLU A 43 6.60 1.41 -23.63
CA GLU A 43 7.46 2.34 -22.90
C GLU A 43 6.83 2.78 -21.58
N TRP A 44 5.52 2.95 -21.53
CA TRP A 44 4.81 3.28 -20.29
C TRP A 44 5.00 2.20 -19.23
N PHE A 45 4.90 0.91 -19.62
CA PHE A 45 5.15 -0.22 -18.72
C PHE A 45 6.62 -0.28 -18.26
N ASN A 46 7.57 0.00 -19.13
CA ASN A 46 8.99 -0.01 -18.81
C ASN A 46 9.34 1.07 -17.77
N ILE A 47 8.84 2.29 -17.96
CA ILE A 47 9.05 3.41 -17.04
C ILE A 47 8.42 3.10 -15.68
N LEU A 48 7.17 2.62 -15.69
CA LEU A 48 6.46 2.31 -14.46
C LEU A 48 7.13 1.17 -13.68
N ASN A 49 7.54 0.10 -14.36
CA ASN A 49 8.20 -1.03 -13.71
C ASN A 49 9.52 -0.63 -13.06
N HIS A 50 10.29 0.28 -13.66
CA HIS A 50 11.50 0.80 -13.02
C HIS A 50 11.20 1.47 -11.66
N SER A 51 10.09 2.22 -11.58
CA SER A 51 9.65 2.84 -10.32
C SER A 51 9.13 1.81 -9.30
N LEU A 52 8.59 0.68 -9.76
CA LEU A 52 7.94 -0.33 -8.92
C LEU A 52 8.90 -1.38 -8.35
N GLU A 53 10.12 -1.50 -8.89
CA GLU A 53 11.12 -2.48 -8.42
C GLU A 53 11.38 -2.37 -6.91
N GLN A 54 11.46 -1.15 -6.38
CA GLN A 54 11.71 -0.87 -4.96
C GLN A 54 10.60 -1.38 -4.02
N PHE A 55 9.42 -1.74 -4.56
CA PHE A 55 8.27 -2.27 -3.82
C PHE A 55 8.07 -3.77 -4.02
N ASP A 56 8.96 -4.44 -4.75
CA ASP A 56 8.76 -5.80 -5.27
C ASP A 56 7.40 -5.95 -5.98
N CYS A 57 6.99 -4.90 -6.67
CA CYS A 57 5.79 -4.86 -7.49
C CYS A 57 6.14 -4.83 -8.97
N ARG A 58 5.27 -5.39 -9.80
CA ARG A 58 5.44 -5.40 -11.25
C ARG A 58 4.12 -5.22 -11.96
N VAL A 59 4.13 -4.37 -13.01
CA VAL A 59 2.99 -4.23 -13.93
C VAL A 59 3.29 -4.99 -15.22
N LYS A 60 2.32 -5.79 -15.66
CA LYS A 60 2.38 -6.57 -16.91
C LYS A 60 1.32 -6.10 -17.90
N ASN A 61 1.72 -6.02 -19.16
CA ASN A 61 0.86 -5.64 -20.28
C ASN A 61 0.09 -6.86 -20.82
N ILE A 62 -1.23 -6.74 -20.93
CA ILE A 62 -2.10 -7.67 -21.67
C ILE A 62 -2.81 -6.88 -22.77
N PRO A 63 -2.18 -6.76 -23.96
CA PRO A 63 -2.84 -6.11 -25.09
C PRO A 63 -3.92 -7.04 -25.67
N ILE A 64 -5.11 -6.49 -25.92
CA ILE A 64 -6.20 -7.16 -26.63
C ILE A 64 -6.60 -6.35 -27.87
N SER A 65 -7.07 -7.03 -28.92
CA SER A 65 -7.58 -6.33 -30.09
C SER A 65 -8.93 -5.68 -29.82
N SER A 66 -9.13 -4.46 -30.30
CA SER A 66 -10.44 -3.80 -30.24
C SER A 66 -11.52 -4.52 -31.05
N ASP A 67 -11.11 -5.30 -32.06
CA ASP A 67 -12.00 -6.01 -32.98
C ASP A 67 -12.88 -7.05 -32.28
N VAL A 68 -12.40 -7.58 -31.11
CA VAL A 68 -13.17 -8.57 -30.32
C VAL A 68 -14.45 -8.00 -29.71
N PHE A 69 -14.62 -6.67 -29.71
CA PHE A 69 -15.80 -5.98 -29.21
C PHE A 69 -16.75 -5.53 -30.33
N GLU A 70 -16.40 -5.76 -31.60
CA GLU A 70 -17.27 -5.43 -32.71
C GLU A 70 -18.59 -6.23 -32.60
N GLY A 71 -19.71 -5.50 -32.54
CA GLY A 71 -21.03 -6.08 -32.42
C GLY A 71 -21.54 -6.28 -30.98
N ILE A 72 -20.73 -6.08 -29.94
CA ILE A 72 -21.23 -6.07 -28.56
C ILE A 72 -22.01 -4.74 -28.35
N PRO A 73 -23.28 -4.80 -27.96
CA PRO A 73 -24.06 -3.61 -27.67
C PRO A 73 -23.49 -2.88 -26.45
N THR A 74 -23.00 -1.67 -26.66
CA THR A 74 -22.51 -0.79 -25.57
C THR A 74 -23.41 0.42 -25.44
N LEU A 75 -23.62 0.90 -24.21
CA LEU A 75 -24.24 2.21 -24.00
C LEU A 75 -23.25 3.30 -24.43
N SER A 76 -23.72 4.36 -25.01
CA SER A 76 -22.88 5.46 -25.56
C SER A 76 -21.94 6.13 -24.54
N HIS A 77 -22.14 5.88 -23.23
CA HIS A 77 -21.36 6.41 -22.13
C HIS A 77 -20.54 5.36 -21.38
N ILE A 78 -20.63 4.07 -21.77
CA ILE A 78 -19.83 2.97 -21.20
C ILE A 78 -18.68 2.68 -22.15
N SER A 79 -17.44 2.86 -21.65
CA SER A 79 -16.25 2.47 -22.38
C SER A 79 -16.20 0.96 -22.58
N VAL A 80 -15.71 0.52 -23.74
CA VAL A 80 -15.39 -0.87 -24.04
C VAL A 80 -14.47 -1.48 -22.96
N ALA A 81 -13.69 -0.64 -22.26
CA ALA A 81 -12.83 -1.08 -21.17
C ALA A 81 -13.57 -1.79 -20.02
N GLY A 82 -14.87 -1.54 -19.83
CA GLY A 82 -15.68 -2.30 -18.89
C GLY A 82 -15.73 -3.81 -19.18
N PHE A 83 -15.62 -4.21 -20.43
CA PHE A 83 -15.64 -5.61 -20.85
C PHE A 83 -14.25 -6.29 -20.73
N PHE A 84 -13.17 -5.56 -20.49
CA PHE A 84 -11.82 -6.11 -20.44
C PHE A 84 -11.67 -7.18 -19.34
N ARG A 85 -12.42 -7.09 -18.24
CA ARG A 85 -12.44 -8.08 -17.16
C ARG A 85 -12.89 -9.47 -17.61
N TRP A 86 -13.64 -9.58 -18.71
CA TRP A 86 -14.07 -10.87 -19.25
C TRP A 86 -12.90 -11.71 -19.76
N PHE A 87 -11.78 -11.06 -20.14
CA PHE A 87 -10.60 -11.70 -20.71
C PHE A 87 -9.65 -12.27 -19.65
N ILE A 88 -9.93 -12.07 -18.37
CA ILE A 88 -9.11 -12.58 -17.26
C ILE A 88 -8.82 -14.08 -17.42
N PRO A 89 -9.81 -14.97 -17.60
CA PRO A 89 -9.58 -16.42 -17.69
C PRO A 89 -8.82 -16.84 -18.96
N ILE A 90 -8.77 -15.98 -19.97
CA ILE A 90 -8.05 -16.24 -21.21
C ILE A 90 -6.56 -15.96 -21.09
N HIS A 91 -6.17 -14.95 -20.31
CA HIS A 91 -4.81 -14.44 -20.27
C HIS A 91 -4.05 -14.73 -18.97
N LEU A 92 -4.74 -15.04 -17.87
CA LEU A 92 -4.11 -15.24 -16.57
C LEU A 92 -4.14 -16.71 -16.14
N GLU A 93 -3.05 -17.18 -15.55
CA GLU A 93 -2.95 -18.55 -15.00
C GLU A 93 -3.18 -18.60 -13.48
N GLU A 94 -3.15 -17.47 -12.81
CA GLU A 94 -3.35 -17.36 -11.37
C GLU A 94 -4.75 -17.83 -10.97
N GLU A 95 -4.83 -18.60 -9.87
CA GLU A 95 -6.09 -19.24 -9.42
C GLU A 95 -7.08 -18.22 -8.87
N ILE A 96 -6.59 -17.24 -8.11
CA ILE A 96 -7.37 -16.15 -7.51
C ILE A 96 -6.79 -14.82 -7.99
N VAL A 97 -7.68 -13.95 -8.43
CA VAL A 97 -7.34 -12.64 -9.00
C VAL A 97 -8.25 -11.57 -8.43
N LEU A 98 -7.70 -10.45 -8.00
CA LEU A 98 -8.48 -9.27 -7.62
C LEU A 98 -8.59 -8.33 -8.83
N TYR A 99 -9.80 -8.17 -9.36
CA TYR A 99 -10.09 -7.16 -10.36
C TYR A 99 -10.49 -5.84 -9.69
N LEU A 100 -9.94 -4.73 -10.18
CA LEU A 100 -10.30 -3.38 -9.77
C LEU A 100 -10.56 -2.51 -11.00
N ASP A 101 -11.61 -1.71 -10.96
CA ASP A 101 -11.78 -0.61 -11.92
C ASP A 101 -10.69 0.45 -11.73
N SER A 102 -10.41 1.21 -12.79
CA SER A 102 -9.35 2.23 -12.79
C SER A 102 -9.77 3.56 -12.15
N ASP A 103 -10.99 3.65 -11.66
CA ASP A 103 -11.55 4.79 -10.94
C ASP A 103 -11.76 4.51 -9.44
N VAL A 104 -10.82 3.76 -8.87
CA VAL A 104 -10.77 3.48 -7.43
C VAL A 104 -9.51 4.05 -6.79
N ILE A 105 -9.55 4.27 -5.49
CA ILE A 105 -8.36 4.43 -4.64
C ILE A 105 -8.36 3.39 -3.53
N VAL A 106 -7.18 2.85 -3.23
CA VAL A 106 -6.94 1.89 -2.14
C VAL A 106 -6.33 2.63 -0.96
N ARG A 107 -6.94 2.50 0.21
CA ARG A 107 -6.59 3.22 1.46
C ARG A 107 -6.01 2.30 2.54
N GLY A 108 -5.90 1.01 2.26
CA GLY A 108 -5.43 0.03 3.24
C GLY A 108 -4.87 -1.25 2.62
N SER A 109 -4.56 -2.23 3.47
CA SER A 109 -4.09 -3.54 3.02
C SER A 109 -5.20 -4.31 2.29
N LEU A 110 -4.82 -4.92 1.16
CA LEU A 110 -5.65 -5.84 0.40
C LEU A 110 -5.43 -7.31 0.81
N ASP A 111 -4.53 -7.57 1.76
CA ASP A 111 -4.21 -8.92 2.22
C ASP A 111 -5.43 -9.72 2.65
N PRO A 112 -6.37 -9.15 3.47
CA PRO A 112 -7.52 -9.89 3.91
C PRO A 112 -8.46 -10.34 2.77
N LEU A 113 -8.46 -9.63 1.61
CA LEU A 113 -9.24 -10.08 0.46
C LEU A 113 -8.72 -11.40 -0.11
N PHE A 114 -7.39 -11.56 -0.17
CA PHE A 114 -6.77 -12.77 -0.69
C PHE A 114 -6.86 -13.97 0.28
N ASP A 115 -7.23 -13.72 1.54
CA ASP A 115 -7.47 -14.77 2.54
C ASP A 115 -8.93 -15.29 2.50
N ILE A 116 -9.82 -14.65 1.73
CA ILE A 116 -11.20 -15.08 1.57
C ILE A 116 -11.26 -16.39 0.77
N ASN A 117 -11.89 -17.40 1.36
CA ASN A 117 -12.19 -18.64 0.65
C ASN A 117 -13.47 -18.49 -0.17
N LEU A 118 -13.35 -18.50 -1.49
CA LEU A 118 -14.49 -18.40 -2.41
C LEU A 118 -15.30 -19.70 -2.55
N GLU A 119 -14.76 -20.83 -2.08
CA GLU A 119 -15.38 -22.16 -2.20
C GLU A 119 -15.85 -22.47 -3.64
N GLU A 120 -17.11 -22.79 -3.84
CA GLU A 120 -17.74 -23.07 -5.15
C GLU A 120 -18.29 -21.79 -5.83
N ASN A 121 -18.03 -20.61 -5.26
CA ASN A 121 -18.50 -19.36 -5.85
C ASN A 121 -17.53 -18.88 -6.95
N LEU A 122 -18.11 -18.25 -7.96
CA LEU A 122 -17.37 -17.71 -9.11
C LEU A 122 -16.58 -16.47 -8.74
N LEU A 123 -17.07 -15.70 -7.76
CA LEU A 123 -16.42 -14.48 -7.31
C LEU A 123 -16.90 -14.02 -5.92
N GLY A 124 -16.13 -13.14 -5.32
CA GLY A 124 -16.54 -12.30 -4.19
C GLY A 124 -16.66 -10.85 -4.66
N ALA A 125 -17.71 -10.16 -4.25
CA ALA A 125 -17.96 -8.76 -4.60
C ALA A 125 -18.78 -8.05 -3.51
N VAL A 126 -19.05 -6.77 -3.67
CA VAL A 126 -19.96 -6.01 -2.79
C VAL A 126 -21.25 -5.72 -3.54
N ALA A 127 -22.37 -5.87 -2.85
CA ALA A 127 -23.68 -5.58 -3.42
C ALA A 127 -23.75 -4.14 -3.97
N ASP A 128 -24.44 -3.97 -5.10
CA ASP A 128 -24.77 -2.66 -5.64
C ASP A 128 -25.99 -2.09 -4.90
N HIS A 129 -25.73 -1.40 -3.82
CA HIS A 129 -26.76 -0.83 -2.96
C HIS A 129 -27.55 0.30 -3.62
N PHE A 130 -27.02 0.87 -4.70
CA PHE A 130 -27.65 1.97 -5.39
C PHE A 130 -28.54 1.51 -6.55
N SER A 131 -28.58 0.22 -6.84
CA SER A 131 -29.52 -0.34 -7.82
C SER A 131 -30.99 0.02 -7.47
N THR A 132 -31.30 0.15 -6.17
CA THR A 132 -32.61 0.58 -5.68
C THR A 132 -33.00 2.01 -6.12
N LEU A 133 -32.03 2.89 -6.41
CA LEU A 133 -32.30 4.21 -6.98
C LEU A 133 -32.99 4.14 -8.34
N TYR A 134 -32.65 3.10 -9.13
CA TYR A 134 -33.10 2.95 -10.51
C TYR A 134 -34.25 1.96 -10.65
N TYR A 135 -34.27 0.89 -9.82
CA TYR A 135 -35.19 -0.24 -9.95
C TYR A 135 -36.17 -0.34 -8.78
N GLY A 136 -36.11 0.59 -7.79
CA GLY A 136 -36.94 0.59 -6.59
C GLY A 136 -36.51 -0.47 -5.55
N ASP A 137 -37.18 -0.48 -4.42
CA ASP A 137 -36.83 -1.33 -3.26
C ASP A 137 -37.07 -2.85 -3.50
N THR A 138 -37.67 -3.24 -4.63
CA THR A 138 -37.85 -4.61 -5.05
C THR A 138 -36.82 -5.12 -6.03
N ALA A 139 -35.78 -4.31 -6.32
CA ALA A 139 -34.69 -4.71 -7.21
C ALA A 139 -34.04 -6.01 -6.72
N PRO A 140 -33.71 -6.95 -7.62
CA PRO A 140 -32.93 -8.11 -7.24
C PRO A 140 -31.56 -7.65 -6.71
N VAL A 141 -31.04 -8.33 -5.71
CA VAL A 141 -29.69 -8.06 -5.20
C VAL A 141 -28.70 -8.39 -6.29
N SER A 142 -27.99 -7.37 -6.76
CA SER A 142 -26.87 -7.47 -7.70
C SER A 142 -25.59 -6.98 -7.05
N PHE A 143 -24.45 -7.41 -7.54
CA PHE A 143 -23.17 -6.87 -7.08
C PHE A 143 -22.65 -5.78 -8.04
N ASN A 144 -21.84 -4.89 -7.50
CA ASN A 144 -21.05 -3.95 -8.31
C ASN A 144 -19.77 -4.61 -8.82
N SER A 145 -19.56 -4.60 -10.12
CA SER A 145 -18.46 -5.31 -10.79
C SER A 145 -17.10 -4.59 -10.75
N GLY A 146 -17.03 -3.37 -10.18
CA GLY A 146 -15.79 -2.60 -10.14
C GLY A 146 -14.74 -3.09 -9.15
N VAL A 147 -15.13 -3.95 -8.20
CA VAL A 147 -14.21 -4.67 -7.31
C VAL A 147 -14.68 -6.12 -7.20
N MET A 148 -13.86 -7.06 -7.69
CA MET A 148 -14.20 -8.49 -7.68
C MET A 148 -12.97 -9.33 -7.31
N LEU A 149 -13.10 -10.16 -6.30
CA LEU A 149 -12.18 -11.27 -6.06
C LEU A 149 -12.66 -12.47 -6.90
N ILE A 150 -11.90 -12.83 -7.92
CA ILE A 150 -12.34 -13.80 -8.95
C ILE A 150 -11.70 -15.16 -8.70
N ASN A 151 -12.51 -16.23 -8.66
CA ASN A 151 -12.06 -17.62 -8.75
C ASN A 151 -11.74 -17.93 -10.22
N ASN A 152 -10.53 -17.55 -10.65
CA ASN A 152 -10.14 -17.69 -12.05
C ASN A 152 -10.00 -19.14 -12.49
N SER A 153 -9.63 -20.05 -11.58
CA SER A 153 -9.63 -21.50 -11.86
C SER A 153 -11.02 -21.98 -12.23
N LEU A 154 -12.03 -21.53 -11.49
CA LEU A 154 -13.41 -21.89 -11.76
C LEU A 154 -13.96 -21.20 -13.02
N TRP A 155 -13.57 -19.93 -13.24
CA TRP A 155 -13.91 -19.21 -14.47
C TRP A 155 -13.37 -19.91 -15.72
N LYS A 156 -12.15 -20.43 -15.70
CA LYS A 156 -11.57 -21.24 -16.78
C LYS A 156 -12.33 -22.55 -16.98
N LYS A 157 -12.53 -23.31 -15.88
CA LYS A 157 -13.21 -24.61 -15.88
C LYS A 157 -14.62 -24.55 -16.45
N GLU A 158 -15.36 -23.48 -16.14
CA GLU A 158 -16.74 -23.29 -16.58
C GLU A 158 -16.89 -22.44 -17.84
N GLU A 159 -15.78 -22.10 -18.50
CA GLU A 159 -15.76 -21.33 -19.75
C GLU A 159 -16.55 -20.01 -19.65
N ILE A 160 -16.34 -19.25 -18.55
CA ILE A 160 -17.10 -18.03 -18.24
C ILE A 160 -17.00 -17.02 -19.40
N TYR A 161 -15.81 -16.82 -19.98
CA TYR A 161 -15.64 -15.97 -21.16
C TYR A 161 -16.58 -16.35 -22.29
N ASN A 162 -16.61 -17.63 -22.69
CA ASN A 162 -17.48 -18.09 -23.80
C ASN A 162 -18.97 -17.92 -23.48
N SER A 163 -19.33 -18.06 -22.20
CA SER A 163 -20.70 -17.88 -21.74
C SER A 163 -21.13 -16.41 -21.77
N LEU A 164 -20.26 -15.47 -21.36
CA LEU A 164 -20.50 -14.03 -21.46
C LEU A 164 -20.66 -13.59 -22.93
N MET A 165 -19.75 -14.02 -23.79
CA MET A 165 -19.83 -13.74 -25.24
C MET A 165 -21.14 -14.25 -25.84
N ARG A 166 -21.59 -15.47 -25.50
CA ARG A 166 -22.87 -16.03 -25.98
C ARG A 166 -24.09 -15.24 -25.50
N ILE A 167 -24.05 -14.66 -24.28
CA ILE A 167 -25.13 -13.81 -23.76
C ILE A 167 -25.14 -12.47 -24.53
N ALA A 168 -23.96 -11.90 -24.75
CA ALA A 168 -23.80 -10.65 -25.50
C ALA A 168 -24.32 -10.77 -26.96
N ASP A 169 -23.94 -11.84 -27.66
CA ASP A 169 -24.37 -12.10 -29.04
C ASP A 169 -25.91 -12.24 -29.22
N LYS A 170 -26.58 -12.77 -28.19
CA LYS A 170 -28.03 -12.94 -28.23
C LYS A 170 -28.82 -11.64 -28.11
N GLY A 171 -28.16 -10.52 -27.86
CA GLY A 171 -28.80 -9.22 -27.67
C GLY A 171 -29.80 -9.14 -26.53
N SER A 172 -29.80 -10.14 -25.64
CA SER A 172 -30.78 -10.28 -24.55
C SER A 172 -30.62 -9.22 -23.44
N ALA A 173 -29.55 -8.46 -23.50
CA ALA A 173 -29.23 -7.41 -22.53
C ALA A 173 -28.98 -6.06 -23.23
N VAL A 174 -29.79 -5.70 -24.22
CA VAL A 174 -29.70 -4.43 -24.93
C VAL A 174 -29.86 -3.27 -23.94
N GLY A 175 -28.84 -2.41 -23.87
CA GLY A 175 -28.87 -1.22 -23.03
C GLY A 175 -28.33 -1.43 -21.60
N VAL A 176 -27.67 -2.56 -21.31
CA VAL A 176 -27.01 -2.85 -20.03
C VAL A 176 -25.48 -2.84 -20.17
N GLY A 177 -24.80 -2.58 -19.07
CA GLY A 177 -23.34 -2.61 -19.00
C GLY A 177 -22.82 -4.03 -18.74
N ASP A 178 -21.49 -4.15 -18.67
CA ASP A 178 -20.79 -5.40 -18.35
C ASP A 178 -21.20 -6.01 -16.99
N GLN A 179 -21.55 -5.17 -16.03
CA GLN A 179 -22.02 -5.56 -14.70
C GLN A 179 -23.26 -6.45 -14.78
N GLU A 180 -24.25 -6.11 -15.60
CA GLU A 180 -25.49 -6.88 -15.74
C GLU A 180 -25.23 -8.25 -16.36
N TYR A 181 -24.35 -8.33 -17.35
CA TYR A 181 -23.96 -9.61 -17.95
C TYR A 181 -23.35 -10.56 -16.91
N LEU A 182 -22.46 -10.02 -16.06
CA LEU A 182 -21.86 -10.78 -14.97
C LEU A 182 -22.90 -11.22 -13.94
N ASN A 183 -23.80 -10.32 -13.52
CA ASN A 183 -24.87 -10.65 -12.56
C ASN A 183 -25.84 -11.70 -13.13
N ILE A 184 -26.18 -11.63 -14.42
CA ILE A 184 -27.01 -12.66 -15.09
C ILE A 184 -26.30 -14.01 -15.09
N LEU A 185 -25.01 -14.05 -15.40
CA LEU A 185 -24.26 -15.29 -15.50
C LEU A 185 -24.00 -15.94 -14.15
N THR A 186 -23.59 -15.13 -13.17
CA THR A 186 -23.19 -15.65 -11.86
C THR A 186 -24.38 -15.95 -10.95
N GLN A 187 -25.50 -15.28 -11.18
CA GLN A 187 -26.73 -15.40 -10.36
C GLN A 187 -26.41 -15.36 -8.85
N ASN A 188 -26.61 -16.47 -8.14
CA ASN A 188 -26.37 -16.58 -6.70
C ASN A 188 -24.99 -17.19 -6.37
N ARG A 189 -24.06 -17.27 -7.32
CA ARG A 189 -22.74 -17.87 -7.15
C ARG A 189 -21.66 -16.82 -6.90
N TRP A 190 -21.96 -15.89 -5.98
CA TRP A 190 -21.02 -14.90 -5.48
C TRP A 190 -21.21 -14.71 -3.97
N ILE A 191 -20.19 -14.24 -3.28
CA ILE A 191 -20.22 -13.95 -1.84
C ILE A 191 -19.93 -12.48 -1.60
N ASP A 192 -20.49 -11.93 -0.52
CA ASP A 192 -20.17 -10.58 -0.07
C ASP A 192 -18.78 -10.57 0.60
N ILE A 193 -17.91 -9.70 0.10
CA ILE A 193 -16.54 -9.51 0.63
C ILE A 193 -16.46 -8.40 1.68
N GLY A 194 -17.56 -7.75 2.02
CA GLY A 194 -17.64 -6.64 2.96
C GLY A 194 -17.58 -5.27 2.29
N LYS A 195 -18.52 -4.40 2.67
CA LYS A 195 -18.77 -3.11 2.05
C LYS A 195 -17.56 -2.16 2.05
N GLN A 196 -16.64 -2.30 3.00
CA GLN A 196 -15.40 -1.51 3.07
C GLN A 196 -14.47 -1.71 1.85
N TYR A 197 -14.62 -2.82 1.13
CA TYR A 197 -13.82 -3.13 -0.05
C TYR A 197 -14.41 -2.62 -1.37
N ASN A 198 -15.57 -1.98 -1.35
CA ASN A 198 -16.13 -1.28 -2.51
C ASN A 198 -17.10 -0.19 -2.06
N VAL A 199 -16.54 0.87 -1.47
CA VAL A 199 -17.33 2.03 -1.02
C VAL A 199 -17.70 2.88 -2.23
N GLN A 200 -18.91 2.68 -2.73
CA GLN A 200 -19.44 3.24 -3.97
C GLN A 200 -19.97 4.66 -3.72
N ILE A 201 -19.14 5.66 -3.91
CA ILE A 201 -19.49 7.07 -3.62
C ILE A 201 -19.87 7.87 -4.87
N GLY A 202 -19.67 7.31 -6.06
CA GLY A 202 -19.99 8.00 -7.31
C GLY A 202 -21.48 8.30 -7.49
N GLN A 203 -22.35 7.67 -6.71
CA GLN A 203 -23.80 7.86 -6.76
C GLN A 203 -24.32 9.04 -5.90
N ASP A 204 -23.47 9.74 -5.16
CA ASP A 204 -23.88 10.78 -4.23
C ASP A 204 -24.76 11.87 -4.90
N VAL A 205 -24.41 12.29 -6.12
CA VAL A 205 -25.21 13.25 -6.88
C VAL A 205 -26.59 12.68 -7.23
N ASN A 206 -26.66 11.41 -7.60
CA ASN A 206 -27.92 10.71 -7.93
C ASN A 206 -28.77 10.51 -6.69
N ILE A 207 -28.19 10.17 -5.53
CA ILE A 207 -28.87 10.09 -4.23
C ILE A 207 -29.64 11.38 -3.96
N ASN A 208 -29.01 12.53 -4.15
CA ASN A 208 -29.65 13.82 -3.99
C ASN A 208 -30.75 14.07 -5.00
N ALA A 209 -30.50 13.76 -6.28
CA ALA A 209 -31.46 13.95 -7.36
C ALA A 209 -32.74 13.08 -7.20
N TYR A 210 -32.59 11.88 -6.67
CA TYR A 210 -33.72 10.95 -6.41
C TYR A 210 -34.36 11.12 -5.03
N GLY A 211 -33.87 12.07 -4.21
CA GLY A 211 -34.44 12.36 -2.87
C GLY A 211 -34.27 11.22 -1.85
N ARG A 212 -33.16 10.48 -1.92
CA ARG A 212 -32.84 9.35 -1.03
C ARG A 212 -31.68 9.66 -0.08
N PRO A 213 -31.76 10.74 0.75
CA PRO A 213 -30.67 11.13 1.63
C PRO A 213 -30.29 10.08 2.69
N ASP A 214 -31.19 9.12 2.96
CA ASP A 214 -30.94 7.95 3.80
C ASP A 214 -29.73 7.13 3.33
N LEU A 215 -29.47 7.09 2.01
CA LEU A 215 -28.39 6.31 1.44
C LEU A 215 -26.99 6.94 1.62
N TYR A 216 -26.88 8.22 1.98
CA TYR A 216 -25.57 8.81 2.29
C TYR A 216 -24.87 8.14 3.46
N HIS A 217 -25.65 7.65 4.44
CA HIS A 217 -25.16 7.05 5.68
C HIS A 217 -24.85 5.55 5.57
N PHE A 218 -25.04 4.96 4.38
CA PHE A 218 -24.85 3.51 4.19
C PHE A 218 -23.45 3.01 4.57
N TYR A 219 -22.43 3.86 4.42
CA TYR A 219 -21.04 3.52 4.70
C TYR A 219 -20.48 4.11 6.01
N ASP A 220 -21.31 4.78 6.84
CA ASP A 220 -20.83 5.48 8.06
C ASP A 220 -20.29 4.51 9.13
N ASP A 221 -20.66 3.25 9.10
CA ASP A 221 -20.25 2.22 10.04
C ASP A 221 -19.04 1.39 9.57
N CYS A 222 -18.38 1.78 8.48
CA CYS A 222 -17.18 1.09 8.01
C CYS A 222 -16.05 2.09 7.65
N GLU A 223 -14.80 1.67 7.91
CA GLU A 223 -13.63 2.38 7.41
C GLU A 223 -13.31 1.92 5.98
N PRO A 224 -13.39 2.79 4.98
CA PRO A 224 -13.17 2.40 3.58
C PRO A 224 -11.75 1.91 3.34
N VAL A 225 -11.61 0.71 2.78
CA VAL A 225 -10.34 0.17 2.25
C VAL A 225 -10.22 0.46 0.75
N ILE A 226 -11.32 0.33 0.01
CA ILE A 226 -11.38 0.71 -1.41
C ILE A 226 -12.55 1.69 -1.59
N VAL A 227 -12.24 2.88 -2.08
CA VAL A 227 -13.22 3.90 -2.48
C VAL A 227 -13.37 3.86 -3.99
N HIS A 228 -14.61 3.75 -4.47
CA HIS A 228 -14.95 3.60 -5.87
C HIS A 228 -15.82 4.77 -6.36
N TYR A 229 -15.31 5.49 -7.36
CA TYR A 229 -15.98 6.63 -7.98
C TYR A 229 -16.84 6.17 -9.17
N ASN A 230 -17.80 5.28 -8.92
CA ASN A 230 -18.53 4.44 -9.88
C ASN A 230 -19.63 5.14 -10.69
N SER A 231 -19.58 6.45 -10.89
CA SER A 231 -20.55 7.18 -11.74
C SER A 231 -19.91 8.31 -12.53
N GLN A 232 -20.73 9.24 -13.05
CA GLN A 232 -20.26 10.37 -13.85
C GLN A 232 -19.56 11.46 -13.04
N ASP A 233 -19.83 11.60 -11.73
CA ASP A 233 -19.15 12.55 -10.88
C ASP A 233 -17.79 12.01 -10.44
N LYS A 234 -16.79 12.20 -11.29
CA LYS A 234 -15.42 11.75 -11.08
C LYS A 234 -14.60 12.79 -10.30
N PRO A 235 -13.70 12.37 -9.39
CA PRO A 235 -12.90 13.28 -8.56
C PRO A 235 -12.00 14.23 -9.37
N TRP A 236 -11.66 13.89 -10.61
CA TRP A 236 -10.89 14.74 -11.52
C TRP A 236 -11.74 15.73 -12.31
N ASN A 237 -13.06 15.67 -12.22
CA ASN A 237 -13.94 16.65 -12.87
C ASN A 237 -13.83 18.01 -12.18
N LYS A 238 -13.91 19.09 -12.96
CA LYS A 238 -13.74 20.48 -12.45
C LYS A 238 -14.69 20.81 -11.29
N TYR A 239 -15.94 20.40 -11.40
CA TYR A 239 -17.00 20.74 -10.43
C TYR A 239 -17.46 19.54 -9.59
N SER A 240 -16.63 18.50 -9.49
CA SER A 240 -16.96 17.33 -8.70
C SER A 240 -17.17 17.64 -7.24
N GLN A 241 -18.21 17.07 -6.66
CA GLN A 241 -18.54 17.09 -5.24
C GLN A 241 -18.25 15.73 -4.56
N SER A 242 -17.55 14.83 -5.28
CA SER A 242 -17.23 13.48 -4.81
C SER A 242 -16.58 13.49 -3.44
N ARG A 243 -17.09 12.70 -2.51
CA ARG A 243 -16.40 12.41 -1.25
C ARG A 243 -15.01 11.82 -1.55
N TYR A 244 -14.05 11.99 -0.66
CA TYR A 244 -12.65 11.53 -0.84
C TYR A 244 -11.94 12.13 -2.09
N ARG A 245 -12.47 13.19 -2.71
CA ARG A 245 -11.84 13.85 -3.86
C ARG A 245 -10.42 14.31 -3.57
N SER A 246 -10.17 14.85 -2.39
CA SER A 246 -8.84 15.30 -1.95
C SER A 246 -7.84 14.14 -1.84
N GLU A 247 -8.30 12.94 -1.45
CA GLU A 247 -7.46 11.76 -1.36
C GLU A 247 -7.08 11.24 -2.75
N TRP A 248 -8.01 11.29 -3.73
CA TRP A 248 -7.69 10.95 -5.11
C TRP A 248 -6.56 11.85 -5.64
N TRP A 249 -6.69 13.18 -5.45
CA TRP A 249 -5.67 14.15 -5.86
C TRP A 249 -4.35 14.00 -5.07
N TYR A 250 -4.41 13.57 -3.83
CA TYR A 250 -3.24 13.21 -3.05
C TYR A 250 -2.47 12.07 -3.71
N TYR A 251 -3.11 10.93 -4.02
CA TYR A 251 -2.44 9.80 -4.69
C TYR A 251 -1.98 10.16 -6.11
N PHE A 252 -2.76 10.94 -6.85
CA PHE A 252 -2.36 11.43 -8.16
C PHE A 252 -1.04 12.19 -8.10
N GLY A 253 -0.90 13.12 -7.14
CA GLY A 253 0.28 13.98 -6.96
C GLY A 253 1.47 13.30 -6.26
N LEU A 254 1.31 12.08 -5.71
CA LEU A 254 2.40 11.41 -5.00
C LEU A 254 3.57 11.06 -5.94
N GLU A 255 4.78 11.34 -5.46
CA GLU A 255 6.01 10.84 -6.06
C GLU A 255 6.35 9.44 -5.52
N TRP A 256 6.95 8.58 -6.35
CA TRP A 256 7.33 7.22 -5.95
C TRP A 256 8.27 7.19 -4.74
N SER A 257 9.19 8.15 -4.65
CA SER A 257 10.10 8.30 -3.50
C SER A 257 9.35 8.58 -2.19
N VAL A 258 8.24 9.33 -2.24
CA VAL A 258 7.40 9.61 -1.07
C VAL A 258 6.65 8.35 -0.63
N ILE A 259 6.09 7.60 -1.59
CA ILE A 259 5.43 6.32 -1.31
C ILE A 259 6.41 5.35 -0.65
N TYR A 260 7.63 5.24 -1.19
CA TYR A 260 8.67 4.38 -0.63
C TYR A 260 9.02 4.77 0.81
N ALA A 261 9.26 6.05 1.05
CA ALA A 261 9.58 6.54 2.40
C ALA A 261 8.44 6.27 3.40
N GLN A 262 7.19 6.43 2.99
CA GLN A 262 6.03 6.13 3.82
C GLN A 262 5.91 4.62 4.12
N GLN A 263 6.14 3.75 3.14
CA GLN A 263 6.14 2.31 3.35
C GLN A 263 7.25 1.86 4.30
N GLN A 264 8.47 2.37 4.14
CA GLN A 264 9.57 2.07 5.06
C GLN A 264 9.21 2.48 6.49
N LYS A 265 8.59 3.64 6.65
CA LYS A 265 8.10 4.12 7.96
C LYS A 265 7.01 3.21 8.53
N ASN A 266 6.12 2.69 7.71
CA ASN A 266 5.06 1.76 8.12
C ASN A 266 5.61 0.35 8.42
N LEU A 267 6.54 -0.15 7.63
CA LEU A 267 7.25 -1.42 7.90
C LEU A 267 7.97 -1.36 9.24
N ASN A 268 8.70 -0.28 9.51
CA ASN A 268 9.34 -0.06 10.80
C ASN A 268 8.33 -0.01 11.97
N ARG A 269 7.09 0.37 11.70
CA ARG A 269 5.99 0.38 12.68
C ARG A 269 5.35 -0.99 12.88
N LEU A 270 5.26 -1.82 11.83
CA LEU A 270 4.60 -3.14 11.84
C LEU A 270 5.54 -4.27 12.28
N THR A 271 6.84 -4.18 12.00
CA THR A 271 7.85 -5.18 12.41
C THR A 271 8.27 -5.06 13.87
N GLY A 272 7.53 -4.24 14.65
CA GLY A 272 7.93 -3.83 15.99
C GLY A 272 9.06 -2.82 15.85
N LYS A 273 8.82 -1.61 16.34
CA LYS A 273 9.69 -0.45 16.34
C LYS A 273 11.16 -0.85 16.19
N THR A 274 11.76 -0.57 15.03
CA THR A 274 13.22 -0.59 14.92
C THR A 274 13.72 0.31 16.02
N LEU A 275 14.36 -0.24 17.05
CA LEU A 275 14.86 0.55 18.14
C LEU A 275 16.00 1.41 17.64
N ASN A 276 15.91 2.70 17.94
CA ASN A 276 16.92 3.68 17.57
C ASN A 276 17.97 3.75 18.69
N LEU A 277 19.17 3.32 18.35
CA LEU A 277 20.34 3.44 19.20
C LEU A 277 21.10 4.70 18.83
N PHE A 278 21.40 5.55 19.79
CA PHE A 278 22.03 6.84 19.49
C PHE A 278 23.36 7.01 20.23
N THR A 279 24.35 7.56 19.55
CA THR A 279 25.65 7.97 20.11
C THR A 279 26.02 9.34 19.58
N LEU A 280 26.32 10.31 20.45
CA LEU A 280 26.95 11.56 20.09
C LEU A 280 28.45 11.43 20.40
N THR A 281 29.31 11.68 19.39
CA THR A 281 30.74 11.41 19.54
C THR A 281 31.63 12.62 19.18
N ALA A 282 32.76 12.71 19.86
CA ALA A 282 33.90 13.53 19.47
C ALA A 282 35.12 12.65 19.09
N SER A 283 34.92 11.34 18.96
CA SER A 283 35.95 10.36 18.59
C SER A 283 35.54 9.65 17.29
N ASP A 284 36.53 9.24 16.52
CA ASP A 284 36.36 8.34 15.38
C ASP A 284 36.46 6.85 15.77
N THR A 285 36.62 6.57 17.06
CA THR A 285 36.63 5.23 17.64
C THR A 285 35.43 5.06 18.58
N LEU A 286 34.58 4.11 18.23
CA LEU A 286 33.41 3.71 19.00
C LEU A 286 33.58 2.26 19.39
N GLU A 287 33.47 1.97 20.72
CA GLU A 287 33.74 0.64 21.24
C GLU A 287 32.74 -0.38 20.70
N HIS A 288 33.26 -1.44 20.11
CA HIS A 288 32.52 -2.57 19.55
C HIS A 288 31.38 -2.24 18.57
N ILE A 289 31.33 -1.03 17.98
CA ILE A 289 30.20 -0.60 17.13
C ILE A 289 29.89 -1.59 16.00
N GLU A 290 30.92 -2.15 15.35
CA GLU A 290 30.73 -3.10 14.25
C GLU A 290 30.17 -4.45 14.75
N VAL A 291 30.56 -4.90 15.94
CA VAL A 291 30.05 -6.11 16.58
C VAL A 291 28.57 -5.93 16.92
N LEU A 292 28.25 -4.78 17.51
CA LEU A 292 26.87 -4.43 17.88
C LEU A 292 25.98 -4.33 16.64
N ALA A 293 26.42 -3.66 15.58
CA ALA A 293 25.67 -3.50 14.34
C ALA A 293 25.36 -4.85 13.66
N LYS A 294 26.34 -5.75 13.62
CA LYS A 294 26.15 -7.11 13.07
C LYS A 294 25.20 -7.97 13.91
N ALA A 295 25.26 -7.84 15.25
CA ALA A 295 24.44 -8.64 16.15
C ALA A 295 23.00 -8.12 16.31
N LEU A 296 22.74 -6.86 15.90
CA LEU A 296 21.46 -6.17 16.02
C LEU A 296 20.99 -5.63 14.65
N PRO A 297 20.80 -6.49 13.65
CA PRO A 297 20.46 -6.04 12.29
C PRO A 297 19.11 -5.32 12.22
N ASP A 298 18.20 -5.58 13.16
CA ASP A 298 16.86 -4.99 13.24
C ASP A 298 16.83 -3.67 14.05
N TYR A 299 18.02 -3.16 14.48
CA TYR A 299 18.17 -1.91 15.24
C TYR A 299 18.85 -0.87 14.37
N GLN A 300 18.41 0.38 14.42
CA GLN A 300 19.02 1.48 13.72
C GLN A 300 20.00 2.23 14.61
N PHE A 301 21.26 2.28 14.22
CA PHE A 301 22.30 3.04 14.90
C PHE A 301 22.41 4.44 14.27
N HIS A 302 22.30 5.47 15.11
CA HIS A 302 22.51 6.86 14.77
C HIS A 302 23.78 7.35 15.44
N ILE A 303 24.79 7.70 14.66
CA ILE A 303 26.06 8.20 15.14
C ILE A 303 26.22 9.65 14.70
N ALA A 304 26.26 10.59 15.65
CA ALA A 304 26.35 12.00 15.32
C ALA A 304 27.66 12.64 15.86
N ALA A 305 28.21 13.56 15.10
CA ALA A 305 29.35 14.38 15.50
C ALA A 305 29.07 15.86 15.24
N ARG A 306 29.55 16.74 16.15
CA ARG A 306 29.51 18.20 15.97
C ARG A 306 30.57 18.72 15.04
N SER A 307 31.58 17.93 14.75
CA SER A 307 32.70 18.23 13.83
C SER A 307 32.51 17.48 12.52
N ASP A 308 33.40 17.73 11.61
CA ASP A 308 33.62 16.84 10.48
C ASP A 308 34.10 15.47 10.97
N ILE A 309 33.85 14.43 10.21
CA ILE A 309 34.12 13.04 10.57
C ILE A 309 35.27 12.47 9.78
N SER A 310 36.03 11.56 10.38
CA SER A 310 37.06 10.81 9.69
C SER A 310 36.48 9.84 8.66
N GLU A 311 37.29 9.42 7.70
CA GLU A 311 36.94 8.37 6.74
C GLU A 311 36.57 7.05 7.47
N LYS A 312 37.23 6.76 8.59
CA LYS A 312 36.92 5.60 9.43
C LYS A 312 35.45 5.62 9.92
N LEU A 313 34.99 6.78 10.42
CA LEU A 313 33.63 6.91 10.92
C LEU A 313 32.62 6.89 9.77
N ALA A 314 32.93 7.54 8.65
CA ALA A 314 32.09 7.53 7.45
C ALA A 314 31.91 6.12 6.89
N ASN A 315 32.93 5.29 6.91
CA ASN A 315 32.89 3.91 6.42
C ASN A 315 31.96 3.00 7.25
N LEU A 316 31.52 3.41 8.42
CA LEU A 316 30.50 2.66 9.17
C LEU A 316 29.14 2.60 8.44
N GLU A 317 28.85 3.53 7.53
CA GLU A 317 27.63 3.47 6.68
C GLU A 317 27.64 2.32 5.65
N THR A 318 28.72 1.55 5.54
CA THR A 318 28.71 0.26 4.84
C THR A 318 27.82 -0.78 5.51
N TYR A 319 27.51 -0.60 6.81
CA TYR A 319 26.49 -1.34 7.51
C TYR A 319 25.12 -0.71 7.25
N SER A 320 24.19 -1.44 6.69
CA SER A 320 22.86 -0.94 6.29
C SER A 320 22.02 -0.38 7.44
N ASN A 321 22.37 -0.72 8.68
CA ASN A 321 21.70 -0.29 9.90
C ASN A 321 22.47 0.78 10.68
N ILE A 322 23.49 1.40 10.08
CA ILE A 322 24.21 2.55 10.68
C ILE A 322 23.98 3.79 9.80
N LYS A 323 23.66 4.90 10.45
CA LYS A 323 23.58 6.23 9.84
C LYS A 323 24.48 7.20 10.58
N VAL A 324 25.33 7.92 9.85
CA VAL A 324 26.29 8.87 10.41
C VAL A 324 25.88 10.31 10.05
N TYR A 325 25.95 11.20 11.04
CA TYR A 325 25.61 12.62 10.93
C TYR A 325 26.83 13.46 11.25
N LYS A 326 27.43 14.06 10.24
CA LYS A 326 28.54 15.02 10.41
C LYS A 326 28.02 16.45 10.57
N LEU A 327 28.72 17.26 11.36
CA LEU A 327 28.35 18.66 11.60
C LEU A 327 26.88 18.78 12.02
N VAL A 328 26.42 17.87 12.89
CA VAL A 328 24.99 17.79 13.25
C VAL A 328 24.51 19.11 13.85
N ILE A 329 23.44 19.66 13.31
CA ILE A 329 22.79 20.89 13.77
C ILE A 329 21.83 20.62 14.92
N ASN A 330 21.54 21.65 15.74
CA ASN A 330 20.69 21.49 16.92
C ASN A 330 19.31 20.87 16.63
N PRO A 331 18.55 21.28 15.62
CA PRO A 331 17.24 20.66 15.36
C PRO A 331 17.30 19.15 15.11
N ILE A 332 18.34 18.68 14.39
CA ILE A 332 18.56 17.25 14.13
C ILE A 332 19.03 16.53 15.38
N LEU A 333 19.92 17.14 16.17
CA LEU A 333 20.37 16.54 17.43
C LEU A 333 19.22 16.37 18.42
N GLU A 334 18.36 17.36 18.58
CA GLU A 334 17.17 17.29 19.41
C GLU A 334 16.18 16.20 18.93
N GLU A 335 16.03 16.06 17.60
CA GLU A 335 15.25 14.98 17.02
C GLU A 335 15.84 13.60 17.34
N LEU A 336 17.15 13.43 17.23
CA LEU A 336 17.83 12.19 17.56
C LEU A 336 17.69 11.84 19.05
N ILE A 337 17.80 12.82 19.94
CA ILE A 337 17.62 12.65 21.39
C ILE A 337 16.17 12.20 21.69
N ARG A 338 15.16 12.88 21.14
CA ARG A 338 13.75 12.53 21.36
C ARG A 338 13.40 11.15 20.84
N ASN A 339 13.95 10.78 19.68
CA ASN A 339 13.60 9.56 18.97
C ASN A 339 14.46 8.35 19.37
N CYS A 340 15.57 8.53 20.11
CA CYS A 340 16.36 7.39 20.53
C CYS A 340 15.59 6.56 21.57
N ASP A 341 15.78 5.26 21.51
CA ASP A 341 15.25 4.31 22.48
C ASP A 341 16.28 3.94 23.53
N VAL A 342 17.56 3.90 23.15
CA VAL A 342 18.70 3.66 24.02
C VAL A 342 19.86 4.54 23.57
N TYR A 343 20.48 5.24 24.51
CA TYR A 343 21.74 5.94 24.25
C TYR A 343 22.93 5.01 24.55
N LEU A 344 23.87 4.93 23.62
CA LEU A 344 25.10 4.16 23.78
C LEU A 344 26.27 5.11 24.04
N ASP A 345 26.78 5.10 25.24
CA ASP A 345 27.96 5.84 25.65
C ASP A 345 29.21 4.99 25.38
N ILE A 346 29.60 4.94 24.10
CA ILE A 346 30.63 4.04 23.55
C ILE A 346 31.78 4.78 22.86
N ASN A 347 31.87 6.11 23.01
CA ASN A 347 32.92 6.91 22.39
C ASN A 347 34.15 7.06 23.32
N HIS A 348 35.35 6.98 22.74
CA HIS A 348 36.64 7.05 23.47
C HIS A 348 37.14 8.48 23.68
N SER A 349 36.30 9.50 23.54
CA SER A 349 36.66 10.90 23.79
C SER A 349 35.89 11.43 25.01
N TYR A 350 35.84 12.74 25.17
CA TYR A 350 35.04 13.38 26.22
C TYR A 350 33.55 13.34 25.94
N GLU A 351 32.75 13.52 27.00
CA GLU A 351 31.30 13.71 26.86
C GLU A 351 30.99 14.98 26.05
N VAL A 352 30.21 14.88 25.01
CA VAL A 352 29.89 16.01 24.12
C VAL A 352 28.67 16.75 24.64
N GLU A 353 28.83 18.05 24.94
CA GLU A 353 27.74 19.01 25.26
C GLU A 353 26.76 18.56 26.37
N GLY A 354 27.21 17.79 27.34
CA GLY A 354 26.35 17.30 28.43
C GLY A 354 25.24 16.39 27.92
N ILE A 355 25.52 15.59 26.91
CA ILE A 355 24.52 14.72 26.26
C ILE A 355 23.84 13.76 27.23
N LEU A 356 24.59 13.25 28.21
CA LEU A 356 24.05 12.29 29.18
C LEU A 356 22.93 12.90 30.01
N ASP A 357 23.03 14.18 30.36
CA ASP A 357 21.99 14.87 31.11
C ASP A 357 20.75 15.11 30.23
N LYS A 358 20.93 15.50 28.98
CA LYS A 358 19.82 15.63 28.00
C LYS A 358 19.08 14.31 27.77
N ILE A 359 19.80 13.19 27.69
CA ILE A 359 19.22 11.85 27.55
C ILE A 359 18.44 11.44 28.80
N LYS A 360 18.96 11.77 30.01
CA LYS A 360 18.26 11.51 31.28
C LYS A 360 17.00 12.35 31.43
N GLU A 361 17.00 13.60 31.00
CA GLU A 361 15.81 14.47 30.96
C GLU A 361 14.68 13.86 30.11
N GLU A 362 15.02 13.16 29.04
CA GLU A 362 14.08 12.40 28.20
C GLU A 362 13.73 11.01 28.75
N ASN A 363 14.23 10.65 29.96
CA ASN A 363 14.02 9.36 30.61
C ASN A 363 14.42 8.15 29.74
N LYS A 364 15.50 8.28 28.96
CA LYS A 364 16.00 7.21 28.11
C LYS A 364 17.08 6.38 28.82
N PRO A 365 17.13 5.04 28.61
CA PRO A 365 18.20 4.22 29.13
C PRO A 365 19.54 4.57 28.48
N ILE A 366 20.60 4.54 29.31
CA ILE A 366 21.98 4.77 28.88
C ILE A 366 22.79 3.52 29.18
N LEU A 367 23.42 2.95 28.18
CA LEU A 367 24.34 1.82 28.30
C LEU A 367 25.75 2.25 27.88
N ALA A 368 26.75 1.81 28.63
CA ALA A 368 28.16 2.13 28.35
C ALA A 368 29.03 0.90 28.49
N PHE A 369 30.17 0.88 27.84
CA PHE A 369 31.27 -0.02 28.24
C PHE A 369 32.09 0.60 29.37
N ASP A 370 32.71 -0.24 30.18
CA ASP A 370 33.59 0.22 31.29
C ASP A 370 34.77 1.06 30.81
N SER A 371 35.25 0.84 29.56
CA SER A 371 36.31 1.62 28.93
C SER A 371 35.86 2.97 28.39
N THR A 372 34.55 3.21 28.21
CA THR A 372 34.01 4.43 27.56
C THR A 372 33.04 5.21 28.44
N ALA A 373 32.61 4.67 29.56
CA ALA A 373 31.62 5.29 30.45
C ALA A 373 32.10 6.64 30.99
N HIS A 374 31.37 7.73 30.62
CA HIS A 374 31.68 9.08 31.12
C HIS A 374 31.15 9.34 32.53
N THR A 375 30.25 8.49 33.01
CA THR A 375 29.72 8.48 34.37
C THR A 375 29.28 7.07 34.75
N THR A 376 29.17 6.81 36.06
CA THR A 376 28.57 5.57 36.55
C THR A 376 27.22 5.81 37.24
N LYS A 377 26.78 7.09 37.27
CA LYS A 377 25.55 7.47 37.99
C LYS A 377 24.36 7.41 37.05
N ASN A 378 23.40 6.57 37.39
CA ASN A 378 22.15 6.38 36.61
C ASN A 378 22.37 5.92 35.17
N ILE A 379 23.39 5.10 34.94
CA ILE A 379 23.66 4.39 33.69
C ILE A 379 24.00 2.93 33.99
N GLU A 380 23.89 2.08 33.02
CA GLU A 380 24.35 0.70 33.11
C GLU A 380 25.69 0.55 32.42
N VAL A 381 26.69 0.04 33.19
CA VAL A 381 28.06 -0.16 32.71
C VAL A 381 28.31 -1.65 32.51
N ILE A 382 28.79 -2.02 31.33
CA ILE A 382 29.06 -3.39 30.92
C ILE A 382 30.55 -3.52 30.58
N SER A 383 31.14 -4.66 30.92
CA SER A 383 32.56 -4.86 30.59
C SER A 383 32.76 -4.91 29.06
N GLU A 384 33.80 -4.20 28.61
CA GLU A 384 34.20 -4.20 27.16
C GLU A 384 34.57 -5.59 26.68
N THR A 385 34.95 -6.49 27.55
CA THR A 385 35.27 -7.89 27.23
C THR A 385 34.03 -8.74 26.95
N MET A 386 32.81 -8.19 27.11
CA MET A 386 31.53 -8.90 26.97
C MET A 386 30.56 -8.15 26.04
N PRO A 387 30.88 -7.92 24.79
CA PRO A 387 29.99 -7.20 23.85
C PRO A 387 28.65 -7.93 23.64
N GLU A 388 28.60 -9.25 23.79
CA GLU A 388 27.37 -10.04 23.73
C GLU A 388 26.42 -9.73 24.90
N LEU A 389 26.93 -9.33 26.06
CA LEU A 389 26.10 -8.87 27.16
C LEU A 389 25.49 -7.50 26.84
N MET A 390 26.22 -6.60 26.19
CA MET A 390 25.67 -5.33 25.70
C MET A 390 24.52 -5.57 24.71
N VAL A 391 24.69 -6.49 23.75
CA VAL A 391 23.62 -6.90 22.81
C VAL A 391 22.38 -7.40 23.57
N LYS A 392 22.59 -8.26 24.57
CA LYS A 392 21.48 -8.78 25.38
C LYS A 392 20.76 -7.65 26.14
N ARG A 393 21.50 -6.73 26.75
CA ARG A 393 20.90 -5.61 27.50
C ARG A 393 20.16 -4.63 26.64
N ILE A 394 20.67 -4.31 25.43
CA ILE A 394 19.95 -3.50 24.43
C ILE A 394 18.58 -4.11 24.12
N ARG A 395 18.50 -5.44 23.97
CA ARG A 395 17.23 -6.13 23.70
C ARG A 395 16.28 -6.12 24.91
N GLU A 396 16.80 -6.10 26.14
CA GLU A 396 16.00 -6.13 27.35
C GLU A 396 15.46 -4.75 27.77
N VAL A 397 16.25 -3.68 27.59
CA VAL A 397 15.88 -2.31 28.00
C VAL A 397 15.09 -1.54 26.95
N GLY A 398 15.05 -2.03 25.72
CA GLY A 398 14.15 -1.49 24.70
C GLY A 398 12.69 -1.60 25.17
N PRO A 399 11.76 -0.78 24.64
CA PRO A 399 10.37 -0.83 25.06
C PRO A 399 9.83 -2.26 24.95
N LEU A 400 9.33 -2.77 26.07
CA LEU A 400 8.68 -4.08 26.16
C LEU A 400 7.56 -4.13 25.10
N ARG A 401 7.59 -5.17 24.26
CA ARG A 401 6.57 -5.47 23.26
C ARG A 401 5.22 -5.82 23.90
#